data_c9fa4553bc69c189ffe30f70847c33cb
#
_entry.id   c9fa4553bc69c189ffe30f70847c33cb
#
_cell.length_a   1.000
_cell.length_b   1.000
_cell.length_c   1.000
_cell.angle_alpha   90.00
_cell.angle_beta   90.00
_cell.angle_gamma   90.00
#
_symmetry.space_group_name_H-M   'P 1'
#
loop_
_entity.id
_entity.type
_entity.pdbx_description
1 polymer ?
#
loop_
_entity_poly.entity_id
_entity_poly.type
_entity_poly.pdbx_seq_one_letter_code
_entity_poly.pdbx_strand_id
1 'polypeptide(L)'
;MINQSFQETNRFSMNSRLQWLIVIACITMVFAACSKTDTYKSDQLSEYMPLQKGKYWIYLLDSTNFYNSQRVQTQYQLKDVVDDTLKDNLNRTTYRVIRYIRPSSSTSDSAWNIMGEYYLIPTTQTLETIDFFNFKYQSLKLPVVLNLTWKGNSYLPAFPYSEALPVQSSYNFTVDGGMGDWDYTYTGVGENDTINGIAYTNVVTVSQEDASTNLLPDNQTPTSVNDFATRAYSAEKYAKNIGLIYKKLELWEHQPASPTNPGGYYVGFGIQLQLIDHN
;
A
#
# COMPACT_ATOMS: atom_id res chain seq x y z
N MET A 1 -2.98 -83.94 -35.50
CA MET A 1 -2.04 -83.97 -34.33
C MET A 1 -1.62 -82.54 -34.06
N ILE A 2 -2.25 -81.88 -33.10
CA ILE A 2 -1.83 -80.54 -32.68
C ILE A 2 -1.76 -80.62 -31.16
N ASN A 3 -0.51 -80.50 -30.64
CA ASN A 3 -0.17 -80.52 -29.25
C ASN A 3 -0.40 -79.14 -28.65
N GLN A 4 -1.32 -78.97 -27.72
CA GLN A 4 -1.49 -77.76 -26.89
C GLN A 4 -0.76 -77.99 -25.59
N SER A 5 0.33 -77.20 -25.41
CA SER A 5 1.03 -77.14 -24.12
C SER A 5 0.30 -76.20 -23.20
N PHE A 6 -0.21 -76.70 -22.07
CA PHE A 6 -0.74 -75.92 -20.94
C PHE A 6 0.42 -75.20 -20.28
N GLN A 7 0.34 -73.89 -20.16
CA GLN A 7 1.16 -73.09 -19.27
C GLN A 7 0.46 -73.00 -17.88
N GLU A 8 1.05 -73.67 -16.90
CA GLU A 8 0.68 -73.47 -15.49
C GLU A 8 1.13 -72.09 -14.98
N THR A 9 0.18 -71.24 -14.67
CA THR A 9 0.41 -70.01 -13.95
C THR A 9 0.57 -70.28 -12.46
N ASN A 10 1.80 -70.22 -11.96
CA ASN A 10 2.08 -70.28 -10.53
C ASN A 10 1.41 -69.11 -9.80
N ARG A 11 0.27 -69.34 -9.17
CA ARG A 11 -0.33 -68.41 -8.24
C ARG A 11 0.40 -68.49 -6.90
N PHE A 12 1.21 -67.49 -6.58
CA PHE A 12 1.79 -67.35 -5.26
C PHE A 12 0.65 -67.08 -4.24
N SER A 13 0.26 -68.11 -3.49
CA SER A 13 -0.67 -67.95 -2.37
C SER A 13 0.08 -67.35 -1.18
N MET A 14 -0.06 -66.03 -1.02
CA MET A 14 0.52 -65.34 0.13
C MET A 14 -0.27 -65.68 1.40
N ASN A 15 0.44 -66.09 2.47
CA ASN A 15 -0.15 -66.50 3.73
C ASN A 15 -1.01 -65.37 4.32
N SER A 16 -2.23 -65.65 4.75
CA SER A 16 -3.18 -64.64 5.28
C SER A 16 -2.58 -63.76 6.40
N ARG A 17 -1.71 -64.30 7.23
CA ARG A 17 -0.97 -63.58 8.26
C ARG A 17 -0.01 -62.53 7.66
N LEU A 18 0.63 -62.83 6.56
CA LEU A 18 1.54 -61.91 5.86
C LEU A 18 0.78 -60.77 5.20
N GLN A 19 -0.43 -61.05 4.67
CA GLN A 19 -1.34 -60.00 4.10
C GLN A 19 -1.76 -59.02 5.19
N TRP A 20 -2.17 -59.49 6.37
CA TRP A 20 -2.54 -58.63 7.50
C TRP A 20 -1.39 -57.77 8.02
N LEU A 21 -0.15 -58.29 8.06
CA LEU A 21 1.05 -57.53 8.44
C LEU A 21 1.35 -56.41 7.44
N ILE A 22 1.19 -56.66 6.13
CA ILE A 22 1.38 -55.64 5.08
C ILE A 22 0.32 -54.55 5.22
N VAL A 23 -0.95 -54.88 5.43
CA VAL A 23 -2.03 -53.92 5.61
C VAL A 23 -1.80 -53.03 6.83
N ILE A 24 -1.37 -53.63 7.96
CA ILE A 24 -1.04 -52.87 9.19
C ILE A 24 0.17 -51.93 8.94
N ALA A 25 1.21 -52.41 8.25
CA ALA A 25 2.37 -51.56 7.89
C ALA A 25 2.00 -50.41 6.95
N CYS A 26 1.14 -50.64 5.99
CA CYS A 26 0.62 -49.57 5.10
C CYS A 26 -0.22 -48.54 5.87
N ILE A 27 -1.06 -48.98 6.82
CA ILE A 27 -1.88 -48.09 7.65
C ILE A 27 -0.99 -47.22 8.57
N THR A 28 0.07 -47.80 9.17
CA THR A 28 0.99 -47.04 10.02
C THR A 28 1.82 -46.03 9.22
N MET A 29 2.19 -46.31 7.96
CA MET A 29 2.87 -45.33 7.09
C MET A 29 1.99 -44.13 6.72
N VAL A 30 0.67 -44.32 6.56
CA VAL A 30 -0.26 -43.21 6.25
C VAL A 30 -0.39 -42.24 7.44
N PHE A 31 -0.33 -42.73 8.67
CA PHE A 31 -0.35 -41.85 9.86
C PHE A 31 0.98 -41.14 10.13
N ALA A 32 2.11 -41.64 9.65
CA ALA A 32 3.41 -41.02 9.80
C ALA A 32 3.66 -39.85 8.77
N ALA A 33 2.90 -39.82 7.69
CA ALA A 33 3.07 -38.81 6.62
C ALA A 33 2.42 -37.45 6.93
N CYS A 34 1.67 -37.30 8.03
CA CYS A 34 0.86 -36.11 8.32
C CYS A 34 1.34 -35.31 9.53
N SER A 35 2.64 -35.25 9.85
CA SER A 35 3.12 -34.56 11.04
C SER A 35 4.15 -33.43 10.79
N LYS A 36 4.21 -32.88 9.57
CA LYS A 36 4.80 -31.55 9.38
C LYS A 36 3.67 -30.53 9.29
N THR A 37 3.17 -30.11 10.43
CA THR A 37 2.51 -28.82 10.58
C THR A 37 3.62 -27.77 10.51
N ASP A 38 3.96 -27.29 9.33
CA ASP A 38 4.64 -26.01 9.23
C ASP A 38 3.71 -25.02 9.90
N THR A 39 4.09 -24.51 11.06
CA THR A 39 3.41 -23.42 11.73
C THR A 39 3.61 -22.21 10.83
N TYR A 40 2.68 -22.02 9.86
CA TYR A 40 2.66 -20.81 9.06
C TYR A 40 2.45 -19.63 10.01
N LYS A 41 3.52 -18.88 10.26
CA LYS A 41 3.45 -17.67 11.05
C LYS A 41 2.75 -16.64 10.18
N SER A 42 1.47 -16.41 10.46
CA SER A 42 0.71 -15.34 9.82
C SER A 42 1.40 -14.01 10.05
N ASP A 43 1.58 -13.24 8.99
CA ASP A 43 2.05 -11.85 9.10
C ASP A 43 1.14 -11.05 10.04
N GLN A 44 1.73 -10.10 10.74
CA GLN A 44 1.01 -9.17 11.61
C GLN A 44 1.18 -7.74 11.09
N LEU A 45 0.15 -6.93 11.23
CA LEU A 45 0.20 -5.51 10.84
C LEU A 45 1.34 -4.75 11.53
N SER A 46 1.65 -5.13 12.79
CA SER A 46 2.76 -4.56 13.55
C SER A 46 4.14 -4.83 12.95
N GLU A 47 4.27 -5.81 12.08
CA GLU A 47 5.53 -6.05 11.34
C GLU A 47 5.72 -5.03 10.22
N TYR A 48 4.64 -4.51 9.62
CA TYR A 48 4.68 -3.52 8.54
C TYR A 48 4.41 -2.08 9.01
N MET A 49 3.85 -1.90 10.20
CA MET A 49 3.68 -0.60 10.85
C MET A 49 3.88 -0.76 12.35
N PRO A 50 5.14 -0.72 12.83
CA PRO A 50 5.47 -0.88 14.25
C PRO A 50 5.08 0.39 15.01
N LEU A 51 3.92 0.35 15.69
CA LEU A 51 3.35 1.47 16.42
C LEU A 51 3.70 1.38 17.90
N GLN A 52 4.53 2.31 18.35
CA GLN A 52 4.91 2.49 19.76
C GLN A 52 5.08 3.96 20.06
N LYS A 53 4.65 4.41 21.24
CA LYS A 53 4.86 5.80 21.69
C LYS A 53 6.34 6.18 21.61
N GLY A 54 6.63 7.33 20.99
CA GLY A 54 7.98 7.82 20.73
C GLY A 54 8.60 7.31 19.42
N LYS A 55 7.99 6.35 18.73
CA LYS A 55 8.39 5.95 17.37
C LYS A 55 8.26 7.15 16.45
N TYR A 56 9.26 7.37 15.57
CA TYR A 56 9.18 8.42 14.57
C TYR A 56 9.69 7.96 13.20
N TRP A 57 9.25 8.68 12.16
CA TRP A 57 9.72 8.58 10.79
C TRP A 57 9.95 9.99 10.26
N ILE A 58 11.06 10.21 9.57
CA ILE A 58 11.35 11.46 8.87
C ILE A 58 11.38 11.18 7.37
N TYR A 59 10.59 11.95 6.62
CA TYR A 59 10.47 11.83 5.17
C TYR A 59 10.99 13.08 4.48
N LEU A 60 11.59 12.89 3.31
CA LEU A 60 11.67 13.93 2.31
C LEU A 60 10.31 13.99 1.62
N LEU A 61 9.69 15.16 1.61
CA LEU A 61 8.45 15.45 0.91
C LEU A 61 8.76 16.26 -0.35
N ASP A 62 8.47 15.70 -1.51
CA ASP A 62 8.32 16.45 -2.75
C ASP A 62 6.83 16.78 -2.93
N SER A 63 6.52 18.07 -2.96
CA SER A 63 5.16 18.59 -3.14
C SER A 63 5.06 19.26 -4.50
N THR A 64 4.11 18.82 -5.31
CA THR A 64 3.75 19.41 -6.58
C THR A 64 2.44 20.18 -6.43
N ASN A 65 2.46 21.45 -6.74
CA ASN A 65 1.29 22.33 -6.80
C ASN A 65 1.24 23.01 -8.17
N PHE A 66 0.08 23.54 -8.51
CA PHE A 66 -0.11 24.27 -9.76
C PHE A 66 -0.43 25.73 -9.42
N TYR A 67 0.47 26.61 -9.81
CA TYR A 67 0.33 28.05 -9.58
C TYR A 67 0.50 28.82 -10.90
N ASN A 68 -0.42 29.72 -11.21
CA ASN A 68 -0.45 30.46 -12.48
C ASN A 68 -0.28 29.53 -13.69
N SER A 69 -1.02 28.43 -13.73
CA SER A 69 -0.97 27.40 -14.79
C SER A 69 0.36 26.65 -14.91
N GLN A 70 1.29 26.86 -13.99
CA GLN A 70 2.60 26.19 -13.99
C GLN A 70 2.69 25.17 -12.86
N ARG A 71 3.38 24.07 -13.15
CA ARG A 71 3.77 23.10 -12.13
C ARG A 71 4.91 23.67 -11.29
N VAL A 72 4.67 23.80 -9.99
CA VAL A 72 5.67 24.23 -9.01
C VAL A 72 5.97 23.08 -8.08
N GLN A 73 7.24 22.71 -7.99
CA GLN A 73 7.71 21.70 -7.05
C GLN A 73 8.42 22.37 -5.88
N THR A 74 8.05 21.96 -4.68
CA THR A 74 8.70 22.41 -3.43
C THR A 74 9.07 21.19 -2.60
N GLN A 75 10.16 21.32 -1.83
CA GLN A 75 10.70 20.23 -1.06
C GLN A 75 10.75 20.60 0.43
N TYR A 76 10.27 19.69 1.28
CA TYR A 76 10.25 19.82 2.73
C TYR A 76 10.75 18.53 3.39
N GLN A 77 10.98 18.58 4.69
CA GLN A 77 11.04 17.39 5.52
C GLN A 77 9.77 17.31 6.37
N LEU A 78 9.20 16.11 6.44
CA LEU A 78 8.12 15.79 7.38
C LEU A 78 8.64 14.86 8.45
N LYS A 79 8.23 15.08 9.70
CA LYS A 79 8.50 14.17 10.81
C LYS A 79 7.18 13.73 11.44
N ASP A 80 6.91 12.45 11.37
CA ASP A 80 5.77 11.81 12.03
C ASP A 80 6.22 11.19 13.35
N VAL A 81 5.55 11.52 14.44
CA VAL A 81 5.87 11.00 15.77
C VAL A 81 4.61 10.37 16.38
N VAL A 82 4.71 9.12 16.79
CA VAL A 82 3.66 8.49 17.60
C VAL A 82 3.68 9.14 18.98
N ASP A 83 2.76 10.06 19.20
CA ASP A 83 2.69 10.89 20.39
C ASP A 83 2.00 10.17 21.55
N ASP A 84 0.86 9.54 21.26
CA ASP A 84 0.07 8.89 22.31
C ASP A 84 -0.73 7.70 21.81
N THR A 85 -1.24 6.92 22.77
CA THR A 85 -2.12 5.78 22.54
C THR A 85 -3.46 6.05 23.21
N LEU A 86 -4.54 6.04 22.43
CA LEU A 86 -5.89 6.37 22.82
C LEU A 86 -6.83 5.18 22.64
N LYS A 87 -8.09 5.34 23.07
CA LYS A 87 -9.19 4.45 22.70
C LYS A 87 -10.19 5.23 21.86
N ASP A 88 -10.60 4.65 20.74
CA ASP A 88 -11.68 5.21 19.94
C ASP A 88 -13.07 4.85 20.52
N ASN A 89 -14.14 5.34 19.89
CA ASN A 89 -15.51 5.11 20.33
C ASN A 89 -15.94 3.62 20.30
N LEU A 90 -15.17 2.76 19.63
CA LEU A 90 -15.36 1.31 19.60
C LEU A 90 -14.42 0.59 20.56
N ASN A 91 -13.76 1.34 21.47
CA ASN A 91 -12.78 0.84 22.44
C ASN A 91 -11.56 0.16 21.78
N ARG A 92 -11.24 0.51 20.52
CA ARG A 92 -10.06 0.00 19.80
C ARG A 92 -8.84 0.84 20.15
N THR A 93 -7.67 0.20 20.18
CA THR A 93 -6.40 0.91 20.35
C THR A 93 -6.13 1.78 19.14
N THR A 94 -5.92 3.08 19.38
CA THR A 94 -5.69 4.10 18.36
C THR A 94 -4.41 4.85 18.70
N TYR A 95 -3.52 4.99 17.74
CA TYR A 95 -2.28 5.72 17.89
C TYR A 95 -2.41 7.09 17.26
N ARG A 96 -2.23 8.13 18.06
CA ARG A 96 -2.13 9.50 17.57
C ARG A 96 -0.73 9.75 17.05
N VAL A 97 -0.62 10.27 15.83
CA VAL A 97 0.63 10.66 15.21
C VAL A 97 0.60 12.15 14.96
N ILE A 98 1.57 12.87 15.52
CA ILE A 98 1.76 14.31 15.26
C ILE A 98 2.76 14.43 14.11
N ARG A 99 2.35 15.16 13.08
CA ARG A 99 3.19 15.51 11.94
C ARG A 99 3.77 16.90 12.08
N TYR A 100 5.07 16.96 11.91
CA TYR A 100 5.84 18.21 11.85
C TYR A 100 6.35 18.43 10.45
N ILE A 101 6.59 19.68 10.10
CA ILE A 101 7.17 20.10 8.83
C ILE A 101 8.30 21.10 9.04
N ARG A 102 9.36 21.00 8.21
CA ARG A 102 10.40 22.02 8.12
C ARG A 102 10.91 22.16 6.67
N PRO A 103 11.57 23.27 6.31
CA PRO A 103 12.26 23.37 5.00
C PRO A 103 13.27 22.24 4.83
N SER A 104 13.37 21.68 3.61
CA SER A 104 14.28 20.56 3.31
C SER A 104 15.75 20.90 3.56
N SER A 105 16.13 22.17 3.42
CA SER A 105 17.50 22.67 3.67
C SER A 105 17.84 22.85 5.16
N SER A 106 16.85 22.77 6.06
CA SER A 106 17.08 22.98 7.49
C SER A 106 17.53 21.69 8.18
N THR A 107 18.57 21.81 9.02
CA THR A 107 19.02 20.74 9.91
C THR A 107 18.70 21.03 11.38
N SER A 108 18.17 22.24 11.70
CA SER A 108 17.86 22.65 13.07
C SER A 108 16.60 21.98 13.60
N ASP A 109 16.66 21.45 14.81
CA ASP A 109 15.48 20.90 15.49
C ASP A 109 14.45 21.97 15.86
N SER A 110 14.88 23.22 16.05
CA SER A 110 13.95 24.33 16.31
C SER A 110 13.15 24.76 15.09
N ALA A 111 13.47 24.27 13.88
CA ALA A 111 12.75 24.58 12.65
C ALA A 111 11.50 23.70 12.45
N TRP A 112 11.29 22.69 13.28
CA TRP A 112 10.11 21.87 13.20
C TRP A 112 8.85 22.63 13.66
N ASN A 113 7.86 22.73 12.79
CA ASN A 113 6.55 23.30 13.08
C ASN A 113 5.49 22.18 13.01
N ILE A 114 4.51 22.20 13.89
CA ILE A 114 3.39 21.25 13.84
C ILE A 114 2.58 21.55 12.59
N MET A 115 2.36 20.54 11.78
CA MET A 115 1.49 20.60 10.60
C MET A 115 0.07 20.12 10.93
N GLY A 116 -0.05 19.10 11.80
CA GLY A 116 -1.32 18.52 12.19
C GLY A 116 -1.16 17.17 12.85
N GLU A 117 -2.26 16.46 13.03
CA GLU A 117 -2.28 15.12 13.59
C GLU A 117 -3.14 14.18 12.74
N TYR A 118 -2.83 12.90 12.79
CA TYR A 118 -3.62 11.84 12.18
C TYR A 118 -3.59 10.60 13.07
N TYR A 119 -4.45 9.61 12.77
CA TYR A 119 -4.62 8.46 13.63
C TYR A 119 -4.40 7.17 12.86
N LEU A 120 -3.73 6.21 13.51
CA LEU A 120 -3.51 4.86 13.02
C LEU A 120 -4.20 3.85 13.94
N ILE A 121 -5.05 3.00 13.37
CA ILE A 121 -5.88 2.05 14.11
C ILE A 121 -5.62 0.66 13.56
N PRO A 122 -4.68 -0.11 14.17
CA PRO A 122 -4.50 -1.50 13.81
C PRO A 122 -5.68 -2.31 14.34
N THR A 123 -6.40 -2.96 13.42
CA THR A 123 -7.42 -3.94 13.74
C THR A 123 -6.85 -5.35 13.65
N THR A 124 -7.67 -6.39 13.78
CA THR A 124 -7.23 -7.77 13.58
C THR A 124 -6.88 -8.08 12.13
N GLN A 125 -7.36 -7.29 11.15
CA GLN A 125 -7.17 -7.56 9.73
C GLN A 125 -6.71 -6.37 8.89
N THR A 126 -6.91 -5.14 9.36
CA THR A 126 -6.60 -3.93 8.58
C THR A 126 -5.85 -2.91 9.42
N LEU A 127 -4.97 -2.16 8.79
CA LEU A 127 -4.48 -0.88 9.31
C LEU A 127 -5.38 0.22 8.77
N GLU A 128 -6.17 0.83 9.65
CA GLU A 128 -6.98 2.01 9.31
C GLU A 128 -6.16 3.27 9.60
N THR A 129 -6.22 4.23 8.68
CA THR A 129 -5.65 5.58 8.83
C THR A 129 -6.77 6.59 8.78
N ILE A 130 -6.83 7.52 9.73
CA ILE A 130 -7.71 8.69 9.69
C ILE A 130 -6.81 9.90 9.52
N ASP A 131 -6.88 10.58 8.38
CA ASP A 131 -6.01 11.69 8.04
C ASP A 131 -6.43 13.03 8.66
N PHE A 132 -5.74 14.13 8.30
CA PHE A 132 -6.01 15.50 8.77
C PHE A 132 -7.39 16.03 8.42
N PHE A 133 -8.03 15.46 7.39
CA PHE A 133 -9.36 15.84 6.93
C PHE A 133 -10.44 14.94 7.48
N ASN A 134 -10.10 14.03 8.41
CA ASN A 134 -10.94 12.96 8.93
C ASN A 134 -11.36 11.93 7.85
N PHE A 135 -10.62 11.83 6.77
CA PHE A 135 -10.82 10.78 5.80
C PHE A 135 -10.23 9.47 6.31
N LYS A 136 -11.02 8.41 6.20
CA LYS A 136 -10.64 7.09 6.65
C LYS A 136 -10.22 6.21 5.49
N TYR A 137 -9.04 5.61 5.62
CA TYR A 137 -8.45 4.68 4.68
C TYR A 137 -8.18 3.34 5.35
N GLN A 138 -8.22 2.25 4.58
CA GLN A 138 -7.68 0.94 4.96
C GLN A 138 -6.34 0.76 4.25
N SER A 139 -5.26 1.23 4.84
CA SER A 139 -3.94 1.32 4.22
C SER A 139 -3.28 -0.05 3.98
N LEU A 140 -3.47 -0.99 4.90
CA LEU A 140 -2.98 -2.37 4.81
C LEU A 140 -4.08 -3.36 5.17
N LYS A 141 -4.02 -4.58 4.61
CA LYS A 141 -4.96 -5.67 4.89
C LYS A 141 -4.24 -7.03 4.98
N LEU A 142 -4.59 -7.82 5.99
CA LEU A 142 -4.11 -9.19 6.13
C LEU A 142 -4.98 -10.20 5.35
N PRO A 143 -4.41 -11.32 4.89
CA PRO A 143 -2.98 -11.63 4.89
C PRO A 143 -2.21 -10.81 3.87
N VAL A 144 -0.92 -10.54 4.12
CA VAL A 144 -0.06 -9.86 3.13
C VAL A 144 0.37 -10.88 2.09
N VAL A 145 -0.38 -10.95 1.00
CA VAL A 145 -0.11 -11.87 -0.12
C VAL A 145 -0.24 -11.14 -1.46
N LEU A 146 0.62 -11.50 -2.39
CA LEU A 146 0.64 -10.92 -3.73
C LEU A 146 -0.74 -11.06 -4.39
N ASN A 147 -1.21 -9.99 -5.05
CA ASN A 147 -2.50 -9.87 -5.72
C ASN A 147 -3.74 -9.89 -4.79
N LEU A 148 -3.59 -9.84 -3.45
CA LEU A 148 -4.75 -9.55 -2.61
C LEU A 148 -5.22 -8.13 -2.89
N THR A 149 -6.51 -8.00 -3.15
CA THR A 149 -7.17 -6.72 -3.48
C THR A 149 -8.23 -6.36 -2.43
N TRP A 150 -8.40 -5.05 -2.14
CA TRP A 150 -9.44 -4.55 -1.25
C TRP A 150 -9.82 -3.09 -1.57
N LYS A 151 -11.01 -2.67 -1.16
CA LYS A 151 -11.49 -1.29 -1.28
C LYS A 151 -10.92 -0.44 -0.13
N GLY A 152 -9.70 0.10 -0.32
CA GLY A 152 -8.99 0.88 0.71
C GLY A 152 -9.67 2.21 1.04
N ASN A 153 -10.37 2.80 0.09
CA ASN A 153 -11.01 4.12 0.16
C ASN A 153 -12.54 4.07 0.36
N SER A 154 -13.11 2.92 0.69
CA SER A 154 -14.57 2.73 0.74
C SER A 154 -15.34 3.65 1.72
N TYR A 155 -14.61 4.37 2.56
CA TYR A 155 -15.19 5.33 3.52
C TYR A 155 -15.09 6.79 3.06
N LEU A 156 -14.50 7.05 1.89
CA LEU A 156 -14.36 8.41 1.38
C LEU A 156 -15.68 8.92 0.78
N PRO A 157 -15.91 10.24 0.84
CA PRO A 157 -16.98 10.87 0.05
C PRO A 157 -16.67 10.76 -1.46
N ALA A 158 -17.65 11.08 -2.29
CA ALA A 158 -17.51 10.97 -3.74
C ALA A 158 -16.38 11.84 -4.31
N PHE A 159 -16.20 13.05 -3.78
CA PHE A 159 -15.15 14.01 -4.16
C PHE A 159 -14.43 14.51 -2.93
N PRO A 160 -13.48 13.72 -2.38
CA PRO A 160 -12.91 13.99 -1.06
C PRO A 160 -12.16 15.31 -0.96
N TYR A 161 -11.43 15.70 -1.99
CA TYR A 161 -10.63 16.93 -1.97
C TYR A 161 -11.37 18.14 -2.54
N SER A 162 -12.27 17.95 -3.52
CA SER A 162 -13.04 19.04 -4.11
C SER A 162 -14.19 19.51 -3.22
N GLU A 163 -14.85 18.59 -2.49
CA GLU A 163 -16.04 18.90 -1.71
C GLU A 163 -15.75 19.21 -0.24
N ALA A 164 -14.75 18.55 0.36
CA ALA A 164 -14.55 18.56 1.81
C ALA A 164 -13.58 19.63 2.31
N LEU A 165 -12.82 20.29 1.44
CA LEU A 165 -11.78 21.23 1.85
C LEU A 165 -12.26 22.68 1.82
N PRO A 166 -11.91 23.50 2.85
CA PRO A 166 -12.22 24.93 2.88
C PRO A 166 -11.56 25.73 1.73
N VAL A 167 -10.50 25.18 1.12
CA VAL A 167 -9.76 25.76 -0.01
C VAL A 167 -10.20 25.18 -1.35
N GLN A 168 -11.43 24.84 -1.48
CA GLN A 168 -12.08 24.17 -2.61
C GLN A 168 -11.65 24.71 -3.99
N SER A 169 -11.42 26.02 -4.11
CA SER A 169 -10.99 26.64 -5.38
C SER A 169 -9.62 26.15 -5.87
N SER A 170 -8.76 25.67 -4.96
CA SER A 170 -7.43 25.14 -5.29
C SER A 170 -7.48 23.68 -5.71
N TYR A 171 -8.57 22.97 -5.38
CA TYR A 171 -8.75 21.53 -5.63
C TYR A 171 -10.03 21.25 -6.45
N ASN A 172 -10.55 22.25 -7.16
CA ASN A 172 -11.72 22.08 -8.01
C ASN A 172 -11.34 21.35 -9.31
N PHE A 173 -11.16 20.05 -9.21
CA PHE A 173 -10.86 19.14 -10.31
C PHE A 173 -11.72 17.87 -10.18
N THR A 174 -11.88 17.13 -11.28
CA THR A 174 -12.81 16.00 -11.35
C THR A 174 -12.13 14.64 -11.10
N VAL A 175 -10.80 14.61 -11.18
CA VAL A 175 -10.03 13.35 -11.07
C VAL A 175 -10.05 12.74 -9.68
N ASP A 176 -10.44 13.47 -8.63
CA ASP A 176 -10.66 12.94 -7.29
C ASP A 176 -12.01 12.24 -7.13
N GLY A 177 -12.90 12.36 -8.12
CA GLY A 177 -14.13 11.59 -8.15
C GLY A 177 -13.86 10.10 -8.35
N GLY A 178 -14.63 9.27 -7.65
CA GLY A 178 -14.48 7.82 -7.73
C GLY A 178 -13.36 7.21 -6.89
N MET A 179 -12.64 7.99 -6.08
CA MET A 179 -11.61 7.46 -5.17
C MET A 179 -12.15 6.37 -4.23
N GLY A 180 -13.42 6.42 -3.85
CA GLY A 180 -14.07 5.38 -3.03
C GLY A 180 -14.07 3.99 -3.67
N ASP A 181 -13.97 3.93 -5.00
CA ASP A 181 -13.96 2.69 -5.78
C ASP A 181 -12.55 2.15 -6.09
N TRP A 182 -11.51 2.81 -5.63
CA TRP A 182 -10.14 2.34 -5.86
C TRP A 182 -9.88 0.96 -5.27
N ASP A 183 -9.22 0.12 -6.06
CA ASP A 183 -8.80 -1.21 -5.66
C ASP A 183 -7.33 -1.19 -5.21
N TYR A 184 -7.12 -1.22 -3.91
CA TYR A 184 -5.80 -1.41 -3.33
C TYR A 184 -5.34 -2.84 -3.57
N THR A 185 -4.14 -3.03 -4.08
CA THR A 185 -3.60 -4.35 -4.42
C THR A 185 -2.15 -4.46 -3.97
N TYR A 186 -1.78 -5.58 -3.36
CA TYR A 186 -0.37 -5.90 -3.15
C TYR A 186 0.27 -6.30 -4.48
N THR A 187 1.09 -5.42 -5.05
CA THR A 187 1.81 -5.65 -6.32
C THR A 187 3.23 -6.13 -6.12
N GLY A 188 3.77 -6.05 -4.90
CA GLY A 188 5.05 -6.61 -4.48
C GLY A 188 4.98 -7.07 -3.03
N VAL A 189 5.56 -8.23 -2.70
CA VAL A 189 5.59 -8.79 -1.34
C VAL A 189 6.94 -9.45 -1.08
N GLY A 190 7.64 -8.99 -0.04
CA GLY A 190 8.93 -9.55 0.38
C GLY A 190 10.10 -9.17 -0.54
N GLU A 191 9.94 -8.12 -1.33
CA GLU A 191 10.94 -7.63 -2.28
C GLU A 191 12.03 -6.79 -1.61
N ASN A 192 13.12 -6.57 -2.34
CA ASN A 192 14.12 -5.58 -1.98
C ASN A 192 13.87 -4.33 -2.81
N ASP A 193 14.03 -3.16 -2.19
CA ASP A 193 13.86 -1.87 -2.86
C ASP A 193 14.88 -0.86 -2.38
N THR A 194 15.08 0.21 -3.15
CA THR A 194 15.97 1.32 -2.80
C THR A 194 15.20 2.63 -2.91
N ILE A 195 15.01 3.29 -1.77
CA ILE A 195 14.30 4.57 -1.67
C ILE A 195 15.31 5.63 -1.23
N ASN A 196 15.43 6.69 -2.00
CA ASN A 196 16.37 7.80 -1.73
C ASN A 196 17.82 7.32 -1.44
N GLY A 197 18.27 6.28 -2.17
CA GLY A 197 19.61 5.69 -2.00
C GLY A 197 19.76 4.76 -0.79
N ILE A 198 18.72 4.54 0.00
CA ILE A 198 18.70 3.62 1.14
C ILE A 198 18.06 2.31 0.69
N ALA A 199 18.78 1.19 0.90
CA ALA A 199 18.30 -0.14 0.57
C ALA A 199 17.40 -0.70 1.68
N TYR A 200 16.25 -1.24 1.30
CA TYR A 200 15.28 -1.89 2.18
C TYR A 200 15.03 -3.33 1.74
N THR A 201 14.76 -4.20 2.69
CA THR A 201 14.43 -5.61 2.43
C THR A 201 13.03 -5.93 2.97
N ASN A 202 12.42 -7.00 2.46
CA ASN A 202 11.07 -7.40 2.86
C ASN A 202 10.05 -6.26 2.70
N VAL A 203 10.09 -5.61 1.56
CA VAL A 203 9.20 -4.51 1.20
C VAL A 203 7.89 -5.08 0.65
N VAL A 204 6.80 -4.45 1.06
CA VAL A 204 5.46 -4.66 0.49
C VAL A 204 5.06 -3.40 -0.27
N THR A 205 4.62 -3.58 -1.51
CA THR A 205 4.10 -2.51 -2.37
C THR A 205 2.58 -2.62 -2.46
N VAL A 206 1.88 -1.54 -2.11
CA VAL A 206 0.43 -1.36 -2.28
C VAL A 206 0.22 -0.39 -3.44
N SER A 207 -0.25 -0.89 -4.57
CA SER A 207 -0.80 -0.06 -5.65
C SER A 207 -2.24 0.28 -5.30
N GLN A 208 -2.60 1.55 -5.38
CA GLN A 208 -3.93 2.04 -5.00
C GLN A 208 -4.70 2.53 -6.22
N GLU A 209 -4.01 3.20 -7.15
CA GLU A 209 -4.55 3.62 -8.44
C GLU A 209 -3.40 3.91 -9.41
N ASP A 210 -3.63 3.69 -10.70
CA ASP A 210 -2.73 4.10 -11.78
C ASP A 210 -3.54 4.38 -13.06
N ALA A 211 -4.19 5.53 -13.10
CA ALA A 211 -4.97 5.97 -14.24
C ALA A 211 -4.43 7.27 -14.81
N SER A 212 -4.40 7.36 -16.13
CA SER A 212 -4.04 8.56 -16.86
C SER A 212 -4.79 8.65 -18.19
N THR A 213 -5.08 9.86 -18.62
CA THR A 213 -5.74 10.14 -19.90
C THR A 213 -4.95 11.22 -20.64
N ASN A 214 -4.71 11.01 -21.94
CA ASN A 214 -4.05 11.96 -22.84
C ASN A 214 -2.70 12.48 -22.32
N LEU A 215 -1.92 11.63 -21.69
CA LEU A 215 -0.54 11.92 -21.28
C LEU A 215 0.48 11.23 -22.17
N LEU A 216 1.64 11.85 -22.32
CA LEU A 216 2.83 11.22 -22.89
C LEU A 216 3.34 10.10 -21.96
N PRO A 217 4.26 9.22 -22.42
CA PRO A 217 4.78 8.11 -21.61
C PRO A 217 5.47 8.53 -20.30
N ASP A 218 5.81 9.81 -20.13
CA ASP A 218 6.33 10.35 -18.87
C ASP A 218 5.27 10.47 -17.77
N ASN A 219 3.98 10.29 -18.11
CA ASN A 219 2.83 10.46 -17.25
C ASN A 219 2.76 11.85 -16.57
N GLN A 220 3.37 12.87 -17.19
CA GLN A 220 3.48 14.22 -16.64
C GLN A 220 3.08 15.30 -17.64
N THR A 221 3.18 15.00 -18.93
CA THR A 221 2.98 15.96 -20.01
C THR A 221 1.75 15.59 -20.82
N PRO A 222 0.78 16.48 -21.03
CA PRO A 222 -0.34 16.27 -21.96
C PRO A 222 0.16 16.00 -23.38
N THR A 223 -0.56 15.16 -24.13
CA THR A 223 -0.25 14.87 -25.54
C THR A 223 -0.35 16.10 -26.41
N SER A 224 -1.22 17.04 -26.02
CA SER A 224 -1.36 18.35 -26.66
C SER A 224 -1.88 19.38 -25.64
N VAL A 225 -1.51 20.65 -25.80
CA VAL A 225 -2.08 21.74 -24.99
C VAL A 225 -3.58 21.93 -25.20
N ASN A 226 -4.13 21.38 -26.29
CA ASN A 226 -5.55 21.39 -26.58
C ASN A 226 -6.31 20.18 -25.99
N ASP A 227 -5.61 19.27 -25.38
CA ASP A 227 -6.23 18.06 -24.81
C ASP A 227 -6.55 18.26 -23.33
N PHE A 228 -7.73 17.80 -22.92
CA PHE A 228 -7.98 17.51 -21.52
C PHE A 228 -7.17 16.28 -21.12
N ALA A 229 -6.35 16.40 -20.07
CA ALA A 229 -5.53 15.30 -19.60
C ALA A 229 -5.67 15.13 -18.08
N THR A 230 -5.55 13.91 -17.60
CA THR A 230 -5.69 13.58 -16.17
C THR A 230 -4.61 12.64 -15.68
N ARG A 231 -4.29 12.76 -14.41
CA ARG A 231 -3.47 11.80 -13.66
C ARG A 231 -4.12 11.51 -12.32
N ALA A 232 -4.46 10.25 -12.09
CA ALA A 232 -4.78 9.69 -10.79
C ALA A 232 -3.80 8.55 -10.52
N TYR A 233 -2.87 8.78 -9.59
CA TYR A 233 -1.88 7.77 -9.20
C TYR A 233 -1.72 7.75 -7.70
N SER A 234 -1.71 6.55 -7.12
CA SER A 234 -1.40 6.39 -5.70
C SER A 234 -0.73 5.05 -5.43
N ALA A 235 0.39 5.09 -4.71
CA ALA A 235 1.09 3.90 -4.25
C ALA A 235 1.78 4.14 -2.91
N GLU A 236 1.88 3.09 -2.10
CA GLU A 236 2.60 3.08 -0.83
C GLU A 236 3.52 1.86 -0.75
N LYS A 237 4.67 2.01 -0.09
CA LYS A 237 5.58 0.90 0.20
C LYS A 237 5.91 0.87 1.69
N TYR A 238 5.89 -0.32 2.23
CA TYR A 238 6.17 -0.58 3.65
C TYR A 238 7.31 -1.58 3.77
N ALA A 239 8.32 -1.26 4.57
CA ALA A 239 9.39 -2.21 4.90
C ALA A 239 9.12 -2.86 6.26
N LYS A 240 9.32 -4.18 6.33
CA LYS A 240 9.09 -4.97 7.55
C LYS A 240 9.95 -4.44 8.71
N ASN A 241 9.31 -4.24 9.88
CA ASN A 241 9.87 -3.68 11.12
C ASN A 241 10.27 -2.20 11.05
N ILE A 242 10.01 -1.52 9.93
CA ILE A 242 10.30 -0.09 9.76
C ILE A 242 9.00 0.72 9.68
N GLY A 243 8.10 0.37 8.79
CA GLY A 243 6.87 1.10 8.52
C GLY A 243 6.81 1.61 7.08
N LEU A 244 6.07 2.69 6.86
CA LEU A 244 5.96 3.35 5.55
C LEU A 244 7.32 3.93 5.15
N ILE A 245 7.84 3.49 3.99
CA ILE A 245 9.13 3.96 3.45
C ILE A 245 8.95 4.85 2.22
N TYR A 246 7.79 4.73 1.57
CA TYR A 246 7.47 5.49 0.36
C TYR A 246 5.96 5.67 0.24
N LYS A 247 5.56 6.86 -0.18
CA LYS A 247 4.19 7.17 -0.61
C LYS A 247 4.25 8.12 -1.77
N LYS A 248 3.42 7.89 -2.79
CA LYS A 248 3.19 8.84 -3.86
C LYS A 248 1.69 8.95 -4.11
N LEU A 249 1.20 10.18 -4.25
CA LEU A 249 -0.16 10.50 -4.63
C LEU A 249 -0.11 11.64 -5.64
N GLU A 250 -0.70 11.44 -6.80
CA GLU A 250 -0.85 12.45 -7.84
C GLU A 250 -2.32 12.49 -8.25
N LEU A 251 -2.95 13.60 -8.03
CA LEU A 251 -4.34 13.89 -8.42
C LEU A 251 -4.36 15.23 -9.10
N TRP A 252 -4.34 15.26 -10.43
CA TRP A 252 -4.34 16.49 -11.18
C TRP A 252 -4.92 16.31 -12.57
N GLU A 253 -5.36 17.43 -13.14
CA GLU A 253 -5.84 17.52 -14.51
C GLU A 253 -5.26 18.73 -15.20
N HIS A 254 -5.15 18.63 -16.52
CA HIS A 254 -4.84 19.72 -17.44
C HIS A 254 -6.10 20.10 -18.21
N GLN A 255 -6.47 21.36 -18.12
CA GLN A 255 -7.55 21.96 -18.89
C GLN A 255 -7.02 22.45 -20.24
N PRO A 256 -7.76 22.23 -21.34
CA PRO A 256 -7.34 22.62 -22.68
C PRO A 256 -7.02 24.11 -22.82
N ALA A 257 -6.21 24.45 -23.83
CA ALA A 257 -5.93 25.83 -24.21
C ALA A 257 -7.23 26.60 -24.55
N SER A 258 -7.24 27.86 -24.19
CA SER A 258 -8.33 28.77 -24.44
C SER A 258 -7.78 30.13 -24.90
N PRO A 259 -8.60 31.03 -25.48
CA PRO A 259 -8.15 32.38 -25.88
C PRO A 259 -7.53 33.19 -24.74
N THR A 260 -7.99 32.96 -23.50
CA THR A 260 -7.46 33.63 -22.30
C THR A 260 -6.29 32.87 -21.66
N ASN A 261 -6.08 31.62 -22.02
CA ASN A 261 -5.04 30.77 -21.50
C ASN A 261 -4.47 29.83 -22.59
N PRO A 262 -3.63 30.37 -23.50
CA PRO A 262 -3.20 29.65 -24.72
C PRO A 262 -2.39 28.37 -24.44
N GLY A 263 -1.82 28.22 -23.23
CA GLY A 263 -1.09 27.03 -22.79
C GLY A 263 -1.95 25.99 -22.05
N GLY A 264 -3.25 26.25 -21.88
CA GLY A 264 -4.06 25.51 -20.93
C GLY A 264 -3.67 25.82 -19.48
N TYR A 265 -4.22 25.09 -18.54
CA TYR A 265 -3.84 25.22 -17.12
C TYR A 265 -4.02 23.91 -16.38
N TYR A 266 -3.27 23.76 -15.29
CA TYR A 266 -3.36 22.60 -14.42
C TYR A 266 -4.10 22.94 -13.13
N VAL A 267 -4.82 21.95 -12.60
CA VAL A 267 -5.40 21.98 -11.26
C VAL A 267 -5.14 20.64 -10.57
N GLY A 268 -5.15 20.64 -9.25
CA GLY A 268 -4.86 19.46 -8.45
C GLY A 268 -3.53 19.57 -7.71
N PHE A 269 -2.95 18.43 -7.35
CA PHE A 269 -1.69 18.37 -6.59
C PHE A 269 -0.98 17.05 -6.76
N GLY A 270 0.26 16.99 -6.29
CA GLY A 270 1.04 15.76 -6.13
C GLY A 270 1.87 15.80 -4.87
N ILE A 271 2.03 14.66 -4.21
CA ILE A 271 2.97 14.48 -3.09
C ILE A 271 3.76 13.20 -3.28
N GLN A 272 5.05 13.25 -2.89
CA GLN A 272 5.87 12.08 -2.76
C GLN A 272 6.62 12.13 -1.44
N LEU A 273 6.51 11.07 -0.64
CA LEU A 273 7.26 10.87 0.61
C LEU A 273 8.30 9.79 0.41
N GLN A 274 9.52 10.06 0.82
CA GLN A 274 10.63 9.12 0.83
C GLN A 274 11.26 9.10 2.21
N LEU A 275 11.29 7.95 2.87
CA LEU A 275 11.87 7.83 4.20
C LEU A 275 13.37 8.15 4.18
N ILE A 276 13.82 9.01 5.10
CA ILE A 276 15.23 9.42 5.23
C ILE A 276 15.80 9.13 6.62
N ASP A 277 14.94 8.97 7.65
CA ASP A 277 15.37 8.62 9.01
C ASP A 277 14.21 8.05 9.83
N HIS A 278 14.52 7.18 10.80
CA HIS A 278 13.55 6.58 11.74
C HIS A 278 14.27 6.00 12.97
N ASN A 279 13.52 5.68 14.04
CA ASN A 279 14.04 4.92 15.20
C ASN A 279 13.42 3.53 15.34
#